data_747152584cbf980fdd30567c33038f87
#
_entry.id   747152584cbf980fdd30567c33038f87
#
_cell.length_a   1.000
_cell.length_b   1.000
_cell.length_c   1.000
_cell.angle_alpha   90.00
_cell.angle_beta   90.00
_cell.angle_gamma   90.00
#
_symmetry.space_group_name_H-M   'P 1'
#
loop_
_entity.id
_entity.type
_entity.pdbx_description
1 polymer ?
#
loop_
_entity_poly.entity_id
_entity_poly.type
_entity_poly.pdbx_seq_one_letter_code
_entity_poly.pdbx_strand_id
1 'polypeptide(L)'
;MCSSDLITNQVVKIVKDEFDLTLSRMKELEDSLNTLRQLGVLHYKEQVKAFSKSFAKALEKGDDAACKRLKSQMDTLKKYGSAYQTIKDNLDKYSAKYPDIKMKYDEALANSRSLIPIEFKVQNAYPDPYKARPIRFLWVVLSVLTANLLLFVYLLYKLRLASKHA
;
A
#
# COMPACT_ATOMS: atom_id res chain seq x y z
N MET A 1 20.63 5.88 22.01
CA MET A 1 20.28 4.54 21.54
C MET A 1 18.89 4.05 21.97
N CYS A 2 18.32 4.51 23.09
CA CYS A 2 17.05 3.96 23.60
C CYS A 2 15.74 4.48 22.98
N SER A 3 15.74 5.58 22.24
CA SER A 3 14.47 6.16 21.75
C SER A 3 13.93 5.50 20.47
N SER A 4 14.80 5.11 19.57
CA SER A 4 14.45 4.48 18.29
C SER A 4 13.90 3.06 18.48
N ASP A 5 14.53 2.26 19.34
CA ASP A 5 14.13 0.88 19.62
C ASP A 5 12.77 0.84 20.32
N LEU A 6 12.48 1.83 21.17
CA LEU A 6 11.20 1.95 21.85
C LEU A 6 10.05 2.22 20.87
N ILE A 7 10.28 3.11 19.91
CA ILE A 7 9.29 3.45 18.87
C ILE A 7 9.03 2.25 17.96
N THR A 8 10.08 1.57 17.53
CA THR A 8 9.96 0.40 16.65
C THR A 8 9.20 -0.73 17.34
N ASN A 9 9.49 -1.00 18.60
CA ASN A 9 8.77 -2.02 19.37
C ASN A 9 7.30 -1.65 19.61
N GLN A 10 6.98 -0.35 19.79
CA GLN A 10 5.60 0.11 19.89
C GLN A 10 4.83 -0.08 18.58
N VAL A 11 5.46 0.23 17.44
CA VAL A 11 4.84 0.02 16.12
C VAL A 11 4.53 -1.46 15.88
N VAL A 12 5.50 -2.34 16.16
CA VAL A 12 5.27 -3.81 16.04
C VAL A 12 4.12 -4.26 16.91
N LYS A 13 4.03 -3.76 18.15
CA LYS A 13 2.95 -4.11 19.06
C LYS A 13 1.59 -3.67 18.53
N ILE A 14 1.46 -2.42 18.06
CA ILE A 14 0.22 -1.88 17.51
C ILE A 14 -0.25 -2.70 16.31
N VAL A 15 0.65 -2.98 15.36
CA VAL A 15 0.31 -3.74 14.16
C VAL A 15 -0.03 -5.19 14.50
N LYS A 16 0.64 -5.77 15.50
CA LYS A 16 0.30 -7.10 16.02
C LYS A 16 -1.08 -7.13 16.64
N ASP A 17 -1.41 -6.15 17.48
CA ASP A 17 -2.73 -6.08 18.11
C ASP A 17 -3.85 -5.95 17.06
N GLU A 18 -3.63 -5.18 15.98
CA GLU A 18 -4.55 -5.07 14.84
C GLU A 18 -4.69 -6.40 14.08
N PHE A 19 -3.59 -7.11 13.87
CA PHE A 19 -3.58 -8.42 13.23
C PHE A 19 -4.35 -9.46 14.05
N ASP A 20 -4.06 -9.56 15.36
CA ASP A 20 -4.71 -10.49 16.28
C ASP A 20 -6.21 -10.19 16.41
N LEU A 21 -6.59 -8.91 16.48
CA LEU A 21 -8.00 -8.48 16.48
C LEU A 21 -8.72 -8.90 15.19
N THR A 22 -8.09 -8.72 14.04
CA THR A 22 -8.67 -9.11 12.75
C THR A 22 -8.90 -10.62 12.68
N LEU A 23 -7.93 -11.40 13.11
CA LEU A 23 -8.02 -12.86 13.20
C LEU A 23 -9.16 -13.31 14.13
N SER A 24 -9.26 -12.71 15.31
CA SER A 24 -10.33 -13.00 16.28
C SER A 24 -11.71 -12.72 15.68
N ARG A 25 -11.86 -11.57 14.99
CA ARG A 25 -13.12 -11.21 14.33
C ARG A 25 -13.49 -12.15 13.20
N MET A 26 -12.53 -12.56 12.39
CA MET A 26 -12.78 -13.55 11.34
C MET A 26 -13.28 -14.87 11.94
N LYS A 27 -12.63 -15.35 13.00
CA LYS A 27 -13.04 -16.59 13.70
C LYS A 27 -14.46 -16.48 14.29
N GLU A 28 -14.78 -15.38 14.96
CA GLU A 28 -16.13 -15.15 15.52
C GLU A 28 -17.21 -15.18 14.42
N LEU A 29 -16.90 -14.57 13.24
CA LEU A 29 -17.82 -14.57 12.10
C LEU A 29 -17.96 -15.97 11.48
N GLU A 30 -16.87 -16.75 11.39
CA GLU A 30 -16.90 -18.13 10.92
C GLU A 30 -17.71 -19.04 11.85
N ASP A 31 -17.52 -18.91 13.16
CA ASP A 31 -18.29 -19.66 14.16
C ASP A 31 -19.79 -19.33 14.08
N SER A 32 -20.11 -18.05 13.89
CA SER A 32 -21.48 -17.59 13.67
C SER A 32 -22.08 -18.16 12.39
N LEU A 33 -21.32 -18.17 11.28
CA LEU A 33 -21.73 -18.80 10.02
C LEU A 33 -21.96 -20.29 10.18
N ASN A 34 -21.09 -20.98 10.90
CA ASN A 34 -21.23 -22.42 11.16
C ASN A 34 -22.50 -22.72 11.96
N THR A 35 -22.83 -21.88 12.95
CA THR A 35 -24.10 -22.01 13.69
C THR A 35 -25.29 -21.85 12.75
N LEU A 36 -25.30 -20.87 11.84
CA LEU A 36 -26.37 -20.70 10.86
C LEU A 36 -26.45 -21.87 9.85
N ARG A 37 -25.30 -22.45 9.48
CA ARG A 37 -25.25 -23.65 8.63
C ARG A 37 -25.88 -24.87 9.31
N GLN A 38 -25.67 -25.04 10.62
CA GLN A 38 -26.33 -26.10 11.40
C GLN A 38 -27.85 -25.91 11.46
N LEU A 39 -28.34 -24.68 11.39
CA LEU A 39 -29.77 -24.39 11.26
C LEU A 39 -30.31 -24.57 9.84
N GLY A 40 -29.48 -25.03 8.88
CA GLY A 40 -29.88 -25.33 7.52
C GLY A 40 -29.69 -24.17 6.51
N VAL A 41 -29.07 -23.05 6.92
CA VAL A 41 -28.77 -21.93 6.00
C VAL A 41 -27.36 -22.11 5.45
N LEU A 42 -27.23 -22.72 4.27
CA LEU A 42 -25.93 -23.01 3.63
C LEU A 42 -25.54 -21.93 2.62
N HIS A 43 -26.41 -21.73 1.62
CA HIS A 43 -26.27 -20.77 0.53
C HIS A 43 -27.56 -20.01 0.33
N TYR A 44 -27.76 -18.97 1.11
CA TYR A 44 -29.06 -18.29 1.22
C TYR A 44 -29.72 -17.97 -0.12
N LYS A 45 -29.03 -17.27 -1.03
CA LYS A 45 -29.57 -16.85 -2.33
C LYS A 45 -29.98 -18.04 -3.22
N GLU A 46 -29.13 -19.06 -3.24
CA GLU A 46 -29.36 -20.27 -4.05
C GLU A 46 -30.47 -21.14 -3.47
N GLN A 47 -30.50 -21.28 -2.13
CA GLN A 47 -31.55 -22.01 -1.42
C GLN A 47 -32.91 -21.34 -1.60
N VAL A 48 -33.00 -20.00 -1.48
CA VAL A 48 -34.26 -19.27 -1.73
C VAL A 48 -34.74 -19.52 -3.14
N LYS A 49 -33.87 -19.43 -4.14
CA LYS A 49 -34.22 -19.68 -5.53
C LYS A 49 -34.69 -21.13 -5.77
N ALA A 50 -33.98 -22.10 -5.21
CA ALA A 50 -34.32 -23.52 -5.35
C ALA A 50 -35.63 -23.86 -4.65
N PHE A 51 -35.85 -23.36 -3.44
CA PHE A 51 -37.08 -23.63 -2.68
C PHE A 51 -38.29 -22.92 -3.30
N SER A 52 -38.13 -21.69 -3.78
CA SER A 52 -39.23 -21.01 -4.52
C SER A 52 -39.66 -21.79 -5.77
N LYS A 53 -38.70 -22.30 -6.53
CA LYS A 53 -38.98 -23.11 -7.72
C LYS A 53 -39.64 -24.44 -7.36
N SER A 54 -39.19 -25.08 -6.29
CA SER A 54 -39.77 -26.35 -5.82
C SER A 54 -41.18 -26.15 -5.28
N PHE A 55 -41.42 -25.04 -4.57
CA PHE A 55 -42.72 -24.69 -4.01
C PHE A 55 -43.74 -24.41 -5.11
N ALA A 56 -43.35 -23.69 -6.18
CA ALA A 56 -44.23 -23.48 -7.35
C ALA A 56 -44.64 -24.82 -8.01
N LYS A 57 -43.67 -25.74 -8.18
CA LYS A 57 -43.96 -27.08 -8.73
C LYS A 57 -44.85 -27.94 -7.82
N ALA A 58 -44.70 -27.84 -6.49
CA ALA A 58 -45.55 -28.55 -5.55
C ALA A 58 -47.00 -28.05 -5.58
N LEU A 59 -47.19 -26.72 -5.73
CA LEU A 59 -48.49 -26.11 -5.93
C LEU A 59 -49.18 -26.58 -7.21
N GLU A 60 -48.45 -26.66 -8.35
CA GLU A 60 -48.96 -27.14 -9.61
C GLU A 60 -49.45 -28.60 -9.52
N LYS A 61 -48.79 -29.43 -8.68
CA LYS A 61 -49.12 -30.84 -8.48
C LYS A 61 -50.20 -31.09 -7.43
N GLY A 62 -50.60 -30.08 -6.67
CA GLY A 62 -51.53 -30.20 -5.54
C GLY A 62 -50.99 -31.00 -4.35
N ASP A 63 -49.63 -31.04 -4.18
CA ASP A 63 -48.99 -31.76 -3.07
C ASP A 63 -48.90 -30.87 -1.82
N ASP A 64 -49.95 -30.90 -1.01
CA ASP A 64 -50.05 -30.11 0.24
C ASP A 64 -48.99 -30.47 1.27
N ALA A 65 -48.54 -31.74 1.30
CA ALA A 65 -47.51 -32.18 2.26
C ALA A 65 -46.14 -31.59 1.88
N ALA A 66 -45.80 -31.60 0.61
CA ALA A 66 -44.58 -30.97 0.09
C ALA A 66 -44.62 -29.45 0.29
N CYS A 67 -45.75 -28.80 0.05
CA CYS A 67 -45.94 -27.35 0.27
C CYS A 67 -45.70 -26.96 1.72
N LYS A 68 -46.21 -27.71 2.68
CA LYS A 68 -46.00 -27.43 4.14
C LYS A 68 -44.54 -27.56 4.52
N ARG A 69 -43.84 -28.62 4.05
CA ARG A 69 -42.38 -28.82 4.33
C ARG A 69 -41.52 -27.69 3.76
N LEU A 70 -41.75 -27.32 2.50
CA LEU A 70 -41.03 -26.25 1.82
C LEU A 70 -41.29 -24.89 2.48
N LYS A 71 -42.53 -24.63 2.90
CA LYS A 71 -42.89 -23.41 3.63
C LYS A 71 -42.12 -23.29 4.93
N SER A 72 -42.02 -24.36 5.73
CA SER A 72 -41.24 -24.35 6.98
C SER A 72 -39.74 -24.08 6.72
N GLN A 73 -39.15 -24.64 5.66
CA GLN A 73 -37.78 -24.38 5.26
C GLN A 73 -37.58 -22.92 4.78
N MET A 74 -38.54 -22.40 4.02
CA MET A 74 -38.51 -20.99 3.59
C MET A 74 -38.66 -20.03 4.79
N ASP A 75 -39.46 -20.36 5.79
CA ASP A 75 -39.61 -19.54 7.01
C ASP A 75 -38.28 -19.48 7.80
N THR A 76 -37.55 -20.59 7.85
CA THR A 76 -36.20 -20.63 8.44
C THR A 76 -35.25 -19.73 7.67
N LEU A 77 -35.23 -19.83 6.32
CA LEU A 77 -34.41 -18.95 5.49
C LEU A 77 -34.81 -17.49 5.62
N LYS A 78 -36.09 -17.17 5.71
CA LYS A 78 -36.58 -15.80 5.92
C LYS A 78 -36.12 -15.24 7.27
N LYS A 79 -36.11 -16.07 8.32
CA LYS A 79 -35.70 -15.65 9.67
C LYS A 79 -34.20 -15.38 9.78
N TYR A 80 -33.37 -16.26 9.18
CA TYR A 80 -31.91 -16.22 9.38
C TYR A 80 -31.12 -15.75 8.17
N GLY A 81 -31.76 -15.61 6.98
CA GLY A 81 -31.07 -15.34 5.74
C GLY A 81 -30.40 -13.98 5.67
N SER A 82 -31.02 -12.94 6.24
CA SER A 82 -30.41 -11.61 6.30
C SER A 82 -29.18 -11.60 7.21
N ALA A 83 -29.26 -12.25 8.36
CA ALA A 83 -28.13 -12.40 9.27
C ALA A 83 -26.96 -13.17 8.61
N TYR A 84 -27.26 -14.28 7.92
CA TYR A 84 -26.29 -15.02 7.16
C TYR A 84 -25.58 -14.17 6.11
N GLN A 85 -26.33 -13.39 5.33
CA GLN A 85 -25.75 -12.53 4.30
C GLN A 85 -24.86 -11.45 4.91
N THR A 86 -25.30 -10.80 5.99
CA THR A 86 -24.52 -9.77 6.68
C THR A 86 -23.23 -10.33 7.26
N ILE A 87 -23.28 -11.48 7.91
CA ILE A 87 -22.09 -12.14 8.48
C ILE A 87 -21.13 -12.54 7.37
N LYS A 88 -21.64 -13.11 6.27
CA LYS A 88 -20.82 -13.48 5.11
C LYS A 88 -20.14 -12.26 4.48
N ASP A 89 -20.89 -11.19 4.22
CA ASP A 89 -20.34 -9.97 3.63
C ASP A 89 -19.27 -9.32 4.54
N ASN A 90 -19.43 -9.41 5.87
CA ASN A 90 -18.41 -8.96 6.79
C ASN A 90 -17.18 -9.85 6.79
N LEU A 91 -17.37 -11.19 6.77
CA LEU A 91 -16.24 -12.12 6.65
C LEU A 91 -15.45 -11.90 5.37
N ASP A 92 -16.12 -11.70 4.24
CA ASP A 92 -15.48 -11.40 2.94
C ASP A 92 -14.68 -10.09 3.02
N LYS A 93 -15.18 -9.05 3.71
CA LYS A 93 -14.45 -7.79 3.93
C LYS A 93 -13.20 -7.98 4.78
N TYR A 94 -13.29 -8.73 5.87
CA TYR A 94 -12.12 -9.02 6.72
C TYR A 94 -11.10 -9.90 6.00
N SER A 95 -11.58 -10.90 5.26
CA SER A 95 -10.74 -11.76 4.44
C SER A 95 -9.97 -10.99 3.36
N ALA A 96 -10.61 -10.00 2.72
CA ALA A 96 -9.96 -9.12 1.75
C ALA A 96 -8.89 -8.21 2.39
N LYS A 97 -9.08 -7.79 3.65
CA LYS A 97 -8.10 -6.94 4.37
C LYS A 97 -6.94 -7.73 5.00
N TYR A 98 -7.15 -9.01 5.26
CA TYR A 98 -6.19 -9.86 5.95
C TYR A 98 -4.79 -9.88 5.31
N PRO A 99 -4.63 -10.03 3.98
CA PRO A 99 -3.31 -10.02 3.34
C PRO A 99 -2.54 -8.72 3.59
N ASP A 100 -3.23 -7.58 3.53
CA ASP A 100 -2.62 -6.26 3.73
C ASP A 100 -2.12 -6.07 5.17
N ILE A 101 -2.95 -6.47 6.14
CA ILE A 101 -2.59 -6.39 7.57
C ILE A 101 -1.43 -7.34 7.87
N LYS A 102 -1.48 -8.56 7.31
CA LYS A 102 -0.39 -9.53 7.45
C LYS A 102 0.91 -8.99 6.88
N MET A 103 0.89 -8.42 5.69
CA MET A 103 2.07 -7.82 5.06
C MET A 103 2.66 -6.70 5.93
N LYS A 104 1.83 -5.82 6.48
CA LYS A 104 2.28 -4.77 7.41
C LYS A 104 2.92 -5.33 8.67
N TYR A 105 2.35 -6.42 9.22
CA TYR A 105 2.91 -7.08 10.39
C TYR A 105 4.27 -7.71 10.09
N ASP A 106 4.37 -8.43 8.97
CA ASP A 106 5.62 -9.07 8.54
C ASP A 106 6.71 -8.02 8.26
N GLU A 107 6.34 -6.88 7.65
CA GLU A 107 7.24 -5.74 7.41
C GLU A 107 7.71 -5.09 8.73
N ALA A 108 6.78 -4.82 9.66
CA ALA A 108 7.11 -4.26 10.97
C ALA A 108 8.04 -5.19 11.75
N LEU A 109 7.80 -6.51 11.66
CA LEU A 109 8.63 -7.52 12.29
C LEU A 109 10.02 -7.61 11.65
N ALA A 110 10.11 -7.54 10.32
CA ALA A 110 11.38 -7.51 9.60
C ALA A 110 12.20 -6.26 9.97
N ASN A 111 11.56 -5.11 10.02
CA ASN A 111 12.19 -3.84 10.41
C ASN A 111 12.69 -3.86 11.87
N SER A 112 11.96 -4.53 12.77
CA SER A 112 12.40 -4.66 14.16
C SER A 112 13.58 -5.63 14.34
N ARG A 113 13.71 -6.61 13.46
CA ARG A 113 14.80 -7.59 13.47
C ARG A 113 16.01 -7.16 12.67
N SER A 114 15.83 -6.22 11.72
CA SER A 114 16.95 -5.67 10.98
C SER A 114 17.82 -4.88 11.95
N LEU A 115 18.98 -5.42 12.27
CA LEU A 115 20.06 -4.78 13.00
C LEU A 115 20.72 -3.62 12.21
N ILE A 116 20.11 -3.23 11.10
CA ILE A 116 20.51 -2.03 10.37
C ILE A 116 19.97 -0.86 11.20
N PRO A 117 20.83 -0.15 11.96
CA PRO A 117 20.37 1.06 12.62
C PRO A 117 19.80 1.96 11.53
N ILE A 118 18.56 2.42 11.71
CA ILE A 118 17.94 3.49 10.89
C ILE A 118 18.65 4.83 11.17
N GLU A 119 19.82 4.81 11.75
CA GLU A 119 20.79 5.86 11.62
C GLU A 119 21.28 5.83 10.17
N PHE A 120 20.54 6.51 9.31
CA PHE A 120 21.23 7.15 8.20
C PHE A 120 22.31 8.02 8.88
N LYS A 121 23.52 7.49 9.01
CA LYS A 121 24.69 8.33 9.15
C LYS A 121 24.63 9.20 7.89
N VAL A 122 23.98 10.36 8.03
CA VAL A 122 24.24 11.47 7.14
C VAL A 122 25.76 11.55 7.18
N GLN A 123 26.41 11.12 6.11
CA GLN A 123 27.86 11.15 6.01
C GLN A 123 28.25 12.50 6.57
N ASN A 124 29.01 12.49 7.67
CA ASN A 124 29.59 13.72 8.18
C ASN A 124 30.10 14.42 6.94
N ALA A 125 29.60 15.64 6.69
CA ALA A 125 29.99 16.39 5.51
C ALA A 125 31.52 16.40 5.51
N TYR A 126 32.10 15.49 4.74
CA TYR A 126 33.54 15.49 4.54
C TYR A 126 33.82 16.82 3.89
N PRO A 127 34.65 17.68 4.50
CA PRO A 127 35.05 18.91 3.83
C PRO A 127 35.67 18.49 2.51
N ASP A 128 34.98 18.80 1.41
CA ASP A 128 35.49 18.50 0.08
C ASP A 128 36.87 19.15 -0.03
N PRO A 129 37.97 18.37 -0.19
CA PRO A 129 39.31 18.94 -0.30
C PRO A 129 39.48 19.81 -1.54
N TYR A 130 38.55 19.74 -2.46
CA TYR A 130 38.55 20.53 -3.67
C TYR A 130 37.67 21.79 -3.50
N LYS A 131 38.34 22.96 -3.51
CA LYS A 131 37.66 24.26 -3.51
C LYS A 131 36.74 24.34 -4.74
N ALA A 132 35.45 24.16 -4.56
CA ALA A 132 34.44 24.37 -5.61
C ALA A 132 34.25 25.85 -6.02
N ARG A 133 35.26 26.68 -5.80
CA ARG A 133 35.23 28.10 -6.23
C ARG A 133 35.97 28.25 -7.55
N PRO A 134 35.40 29.01 -8.52
CA PRO A 134 36.12 29.33 -9.74
C PRO A 134 37.47 29.95 -9.35
N ILE A 135 38.54 29.36 -9.85
CA ILE A 135 39.91 29.79 -9.53
C ILE A 135 40.03 31.21 -10.10
N ARG A 136 39.93 32.24 -9.23
CA ARG A 136 40.01 33.65 -9.60
C ARG A 136 41.25 33.92 -10.44
N PHE A 137 42.33 33.19 -10.19
CA PHE A 137 43.56 33.24 -10.95
C PHE A 137 43.33 32.91 -12.45
N LEU A 138 42.45 31.96 -12.79
CA LEU A 138 42.21 31.57 -14.18
C LEU A 138 41.51 32.69 -14.96
N TRP A 139 40.62 33.42 -14.32
CA TRP A 139 39.99 34.60 -14.92
C TRP A 139 40.95 35.76 -15.15
N VAL A 140 41.90 36.00 -14.22
CA VAL A 140 42.94 37.00 -14.34
C VAL A 140 43.86 36.68 -15.52
N VAL A 141 44.34 35.43 -15.61
CA VAL A 141 45.19 34.98 -16.71
C VAL A 141 44.48 35.11 -18.04
N LEU A 142 43.19 34.73 -18.13
CA LEU A 142 42.42 34.81 -19.36
C LEU A 142 42.25 36.28 -19.81
N SER A 143 41.98 37.22 -18.86
CA SER A 143 41.82 38.62 -19.16
C SER A 143 43.12 39.28 -19.64
N VAL A 144 44.29 38.94 -19.10
CA VAL A 144 45.60 39.40 -19.56
C VAL A 144 45.91 38.89 -20.95
N LEU A 145 45.61 37.61 -21.22
CA LEU A 145 45.83 37.02 -22.56
C LEU A 145 44.98 37.68 -23.63
N THR A 146 43.69 37.96 -23.35
CA THR A 146 42.82 38.66 -24.30
C THR A 146 43.25 40.09 -24.55
N ALA A 147 43.69 40.81 -23.50
CA ALA A 147 44.20 42.18 -23.64
C ALA A 147 45.47 42.25 -24.55
N ASN A 148 46.41 41.33 -24.33
CA ASN A 148 47.62 41.24 -25.15
C ASN A 148 47.30 40.89 -26.62
N LEU A 149 46.35 40.00 -26.85
CA LEU A 149 45.94 39.62 -28.21
C LEU A 149 45.28 40.82 -28.96
N LEU A 150 44.45 41.60 -28.30
CA LEU A 150 43.85 42.79 -28.84
C LEU A 150 44.91 43.85 -29.17
N LEU A 151 45.88 44.06 -28.30
CA LEU A 151 46.99 45.00 -28.51
C LEU A 151 47.84 44.56 -29.73
N PHE A 152 48.13 43.29 -29.86
CA PHE A 152 48.86 42.74 -30.99
C PHE A 152 48.12 42.95 -32.32
N VAL A 153 46.83 42.66 -32.36
CA VAL A 153 45.97 42.90 -33.53
C VAL A 153 45.96 44.41 -33.90
N TYR A 154 45.84 45.31 -32.89
CA TYR A 154 45.88 46.75 -33.10
C TYR A 154 47.21 47.19 -33.68
N LEU A 155 48.36 46.69 -33.19
CA LEU A 155 49.71 47.01 -33.76
C LEU A 155 49.84 46.54 -35.20
N LEU A 156 49.38 45.35 -35.53
CA LEU A 156 49.39 44.83 -36.90
C LEU A 156 48.54 45.69 -37.83
N TYR A 157 47.37 46.11 -37.38
CA TYR A 157 46.50 47.00 -38.13
C TYR A 157 47.15 48.37 -38.38
N LYS A 158 47.80 48.96 -37.38
CA LYS A 158 48.52 50.24 -37.51
C LYS A 158 49.74 50.15 -38.47
N LEU A 159 50.51 49.07 -38.39
CA LEU A 159 51.62 48.79 -39.31
C LEU A 159 51.14 48.65 -40.76
N ARG A 160 50.00 47.97 -40.97
CA ARG A 160 49.43 47.79 -42.30
C ARG A 160 48.89 49.08 -42.91
N LEU A 161 48.36 49.99 -42.10
CA LEU A 161 47.94 51.34 -42.52
C LEU A 161 49.16 52.21 -42.89
N ALA A 162 50.22 52.16 -42.06
CA ALA A 162 51.45 52.88 -42.32
C ALA A 162 52.13 52.47 -43.64
N SER A 163 52.10 51.12 -43.91
CA SER A 163 52.61 50.54 -45.17
C SER A 163 51.80 50.94 -46.46
N LYS A 164 50.56 51.34 -46.26
CA LYS A 164 49.72 51.85 -47.43
C LYS A 164 49.90 53.28 -47.76
N HIS A 165 50.52 54.12 -46.90
CA HIS A 165 50.75 55.56 -47.05
C HIS A 165 52.21 55.88 -47.29
N ALA A 166 53.08 54.90 -47.39
CA ALA A 166 54.47 54.97 -47.86
C ALA A 166 54.58 54.49 -49.34
#